data_4ec92bdd5e3bb6be57f074eff58e6f62
#
_entry.id   4ec92bdd5e3bb6be57f074eff58e6f62
#
_cell.length_a   1.000
_cell.length_b   1.000
_cell.length_c   1.000
_cell.angle_alpha   90.00
_cell.angle_beta   90.00
_cell.angle_gamma   90.00
#
_symmetry.space_group_name_H-M   'P 1'
#
loop_
_entity.id
_entity.type
_entity.pdbx_description
1 polymer ?
#
loop_
_entity_poly.entity_id
_entity_poly.type
_entity_poly.pdbx_seq_one_letter_code
_entity_poly.pdbx_strand_id
1 'polypeptide(L)'
;MTVDQNVRSILPDYYSYPLIVPFNADMVNSARNIYYRTTNHYQTMDRIYRDISNVVSHGIFYPSEAIIVTYDNIPRYRYPSIKFKYQVIIATDYTSTYAIVNYERLDTSGNRIGYGDPSCHAFQNFTSGVRNQTELTKTSNIGIPGRHIYLLTKQLCNSK
;
A
#
# COMPACT_ATOMS: atom_id res chain seq x y z
N MET A 1 -18.34 -2.35 -23.74
CA MET A 1 -16.96 -2.61 -23.34
C MET A 1 -17.04 -3.60 -22.18
N THR A 2 -16.92 -4.87 -22.48
CA THR A 2 -17.01 -5.96 -21.50
C THR A 2 -15.68 -6.05 -20.80
N VAL A 3 -15.64 -5.70 -19.52
CA VAL A 3 -14.47 -5.92 -18.67
C VAL A 3 -14.38 -7.43 -18.44
N ASP A 4 -13.27 -8.01 -18.87
CA ASP A 4 -12.98 -9.43 -18.70
C ASP A 4 -12.94 -9.74 -17.19
N GLN A 5 -13.92 -10.52 -16.70
CA GLN A 5 -14.10 -10.83 -15.29
C GLN A 5 -13.17 -11.94 -14.79
N ASN A 6 -12.20 -12.36 -15.58
CA ASN A 6 -11.31 -13.47 -15.29
C ASN A 6 -9.87 -13.07 -14.97
N VAL A 7 -9.63 -11.84 -14.53
CA VAL A 7 -8.29 -11.47 -14.06
C VAL A 7 -8.07 -12.11 -12.70
N ARG A 8 -7.55 -13.34 -12.69
CA ARG A 8 -6.79 -13.84 -11.55
C ARG A 8 -5.67 -12.84 -11.32
N SER A 9 -5.63 -12.26 -10.13
CA SER A 9 -4.59 -11.31 -9.73
C SER A 9 -3.25 -12.05 -9.54
N ILE A 10 -2.71 -12.52 -10.66
CA ILE A 10 -1.32 -12.92 -10.75
C ILE A 10 -0.60 -11.62 -11.06
N LEU A 11 0.12 -11.07 -10.07
CA LEU A 11 1.09 -10.03 -10.38
C LEU A 11 2.02 -10.62 -11.44
N PRO A 12 2.15 -9.99 -12.61
CA PRO A 12 3.07 -10.48 -13.63
C PRO A 12 4.47 -10.55 -13.03
N ASP A 13 5.23 -11.58 -13.36
CA ASP A 13 6.63 -11.70 -12.95
C ASP A 13 7.48 -10.56 -13.52
N TYR A 14 6.94 -9.85 -14.52
CA TYR A 14 7.52 -8.67 -15.16
C TYR A 14 6.52 -7.55 -15.18
N TYR A 15 6.84 -6.43 -14.53
CA TYR A 15 6.06 -5.19 -14.63
C TYR A 15 6.84 -4.16 -15.41
N SER A 16 6.12 -3.42 -16.27
CA SER A 16 6.69 -2.34 -17.08
C SER A 16 6.69 -0.98 -16.37
N TYR A 17 6.07 -0.90 -15.18
CA TYR A 17 5.91 0.35 -14.42
C TYR A 17 6.18 0.11 -12.94
N PRO A 18 6.62 1.15 -12.18
CA PRO A 18 6.60 1.11 -10.73
C PRO A 18 5.20 0.78 -10.23
N LEU A 19 5.11 -0.14 -9.29
CA LEU A 19 3.81 -0.53 -8.74
C LEU A 19 3.88 -0.66 -7.22
N ILE A 20 2.77 -0.29 -6.56
CA ILE A 20 2.56 -0.52 -5.14
C ILE A 20 1.40 -1.49 -5.01
N VAL A 21 1.63 -2.57 -4.29
CA VAL A 21 0.63 -3.60 -4.01
C VAL A 21 0.40 -3.61 -2.51
N PRO A 22 -0.53 -2.79 -2.01
CA PRO A 22 -0.82 -2.72 -0.59
C PRO A 22 -1.50 -3.99 -0.07
N PHE A 23 -2.27 -4.65 -0.92
CA PHE A 23 -2.91 -5.93 -0.66
C PHE A 23 -3.31 -6.59 -1.99
N ASN A 24 -3.00 -7.87 -2.12
CA ASN A 24 -3.30 -8.65 -3.31
C ASN A 24 -4.24 -9.79 -2.97
N ALA A 25 -5.50 -9.66 -3.35
CA ALA A 25 -6.53 -10.69 -3.22
C ALA A 25 -7.52 -10.58 -4.37
N ASP A 26 -8.25 -11.67 -4.64
CA ASP A 26 -9.35 -11.67 -5.60
C ASP A 26 -10.49 -10.78 -5.09
N MET A 27 -10.56 -9.55 -5.58
CA MET A 27 -11.56 -8.57 -5.19
C MET A 27 -12.50 -8.27 -6.34
N VAL A 28 -13.77 -8.03 -6.04
CA VAL A 28 -14.70 -7.48 -7.02
C VAL A 28 -14.37 -6.01 -7.19
N ASN A 29 -13.84 -5.66 -8.35
CA ASN A 29 -13.57 -4.28 -8.70
C ASN A 29 -14.88 -3.54 -9.03
N SER A 30 -15.64 -3.21 -8.01
CA SER A 30 -16.73 -2.25 -8.18
C SER A 30 -16.17 -0.85 -7.89
N ALA A 31 -16.05 -0.02 -8.91
CA ALA A 31 -15.54 1.35 -8.80
C ALA A 31 -16.26 2.23 -7.76
N ARG A 32 -17.35 1.73 -7.18
CA ARG A 32 -18.19 2.45 -6.21
C ARG A 32 -17.60 2.52 -4.79
N ASN A 33 -16.62 1.66 -4.48
CA ASN A 33 -16.09 1.52 -3.10
C ASN A 33 -14.59 1.85 -3.03
N ILE A 34 -14.03 2.42 -4.09
CA ILE A 34 -12.65 2.90 -4.12
C ILE A 34 -12.69 4.42 -4.30
N TYR A 35 -12.14 5.11 -3.32
CA TYR A 35 -12.09 6.57 -3.30
C TYR A 35 -10.63 7.00 -3.36
N TYR A 36 -10.35 8.06 -4.11
CA TYR A 36 -9.02 8.65 -4.13
C TYR A 36 -9.07 10.16 -4.15
N ARG A 37 -8.02 10.76 -3.62
CA ARG A 37 -7.79 12.20 -3.71
C ARG A 37 -6.30 12.51 -3.64
N THR A 38 -5.90 13.57 -4.30
CA THR A 38 -4.60 14.22 -4.08
C THR A 38 -4.79 15.37 -3.10
N THR A 39 -3.76 15.70 -2.35
CA THR A 39 -3.82 16.79 -1.38
C THR A 39 -2.43 17.33 -1.07
N ASN A 40 -2.36 18.62 -0.88
CA ASN A 40 -1.24 19.38 -0.28
C ASN A 40 -1.73 20.20 0.92
N HIS A 41 -2.92 19.89 1.42
CA HIS A 41 -3.53 20.67 2.51
C HIS A 41 -2.73 20.56 3.80
N TYR A 42 -2.39 21.69 4.40
CA TYR A 42 -1.47 21.78 5.54
C TYR A 42 -1.76 20.81 6.68
N GLN A 43 -3.02 20.73 7.14
CA GLN A 43 -3.38 19.85 8.26
C GLN A 43 -3.16 18.36 7.93
N THR A 44 -3.36 17.97 6.66
CA THR A 44 -3.11 16.60 6.20
C THR A 44 -1.61 16.33 6.13
N MET A 45 -0.84 17.29 5.60
CA MET A 45 0.61 17.18 5.51
C MET A 45 1.26 17.12 6.89
N ASP A 46 0.82 17.95 7.83
CA ASP A 46 1.31 17.94 9.21
C ASP A 46 1.03 16.60 9.93
N ARG A 47 -0.13 15.99 9.68
CA ARG A 47 -0.42 14.66 10.20
C ARG A 47 0.50 13.59 9.59
N ILE A 48 0.69 13.61 8.27
CA ILE A 48 1.57 12.68 7.56
C ILE A 48 3.03 12.87 8.04
N TYR A 49 3.46 14.12 8.21
CA TYR A 49 4.78 14.44 8.77
C TYR A 49 4.99 13.79 10.13
N ARG A 50 4.05 13.96 11.05
CA ARG A 50 4.14 13.36 12.40
C ARG A 50 4.16 11.84 12.35
N ASP A 51 3.33 11.22 11.52
CA ASP A 51 3.29 9.77 11.37
C ASP A 51 4.64 9.22 10.86
N ILE A 52 5.25 9.89 9.86
CA ILE A 52 6.51 9.46 9.25
C ILE A 52 7.71 9.78 10.14
N SER A 53 7.72 10.94 10.81
CA SER A 53 8.84 11.38 11.67
C SER A 53 9.11 10.39 12.81
N ASN A 54 8.12 9.64 13.25
CA ASN A 54 8.28 8.60 14.26
C ASN A 54 9.04 7.36 13.75
N VAL A 55 9.25 7.25 12.45
CA VAL A 55 9.88 6.08 11.80
C VAL A 55 11.21 6.41 11.17
N VAL A 56 11.40 7.65 10.77
CA VAL A 56 12.64 8.10 10.11
C VAL A 56 13.72 8.30 11.18
N SER A 57 14.65 7.37 11.24
CA SER A 57 15.80 7.44 12.16
C SER A 57 16.86 8.46 11.73
N HIS A 58 16.88 8.85 10.46
CA HIS A 58 17.86 9.79 9.90
C HIS A 58 17.22 10.67 8.83
N GLY A 59 17.24 11.98 9.07
CA GLY A 59 16.75 12.98 8.12
C GLY A 59 15.40 13.58 8.51
N ILE A 60 15.06 14.66 7.81
CA ILE A 60 13.80 15.38 7.99
C ILE A 60 12.98 15.12 6.71
N PHE A 61 11.75 14.65 6.86
CA PHE A 61 10.80 14.49 5.76
C PHE A 61 9.64 15.46 5.94
N TYR A 62 9.52 16.43 5.07
CA TYR A 62 8.37 17.33 5.02
C TYR A 62 7.55 17.05 3.77
N PRO A 63 6.39 16.38 3.88
CA PRO A 63 5.59 16.05 2.72
C PRO A 63 5.07 17.30 2.02
N SER A 64 5.28 17.39 0.72
CA SER A 64 4.80 18.48 -0.13
C SER A 64 3.44 18.16 -0.74
N GLU A 65 3.22 16.88 -1.05
CA GLU A 65 1.95 16.38 -1.57
C GLU A 65 1.73 14.92 -1.21
N ALA A 66 0.47 14.50 -1.27
CA ALA A 66 0.10 13.11 -1.07
C ALA A 66 -1.08 12.70 -1.97
N ILE A 67 -1.10 11.42 -2.34
CA ILE A 67 -2.28 10.73 -2.86
C ILE A 67 -2.81 9.79 -1.78
N ILE A 68 -4.11 9.83 -1.54
CA ILE A 68 -4.80 8.97 -0.57
C ILE A 68 -5.80 8.13 -1.33
N VAL A 69 -5.68 6.80 -1.23
CA VAL A 69 -6.59 5.84 -1.85
C VAL A 69 -7.22 5.00 -0.74
N THR A 70 -8.54 4.98 -0.69
CA THR A 70 -9.32 4.22 0.31
C THR A 70 -10.14 3.14 -0.38
N TYR A 71 -9.92 1.91 0.04
CA TYR A 71 -10.68 0.73 -0.34
C TYR A 71 -11.67 0.44 0.78
N ASP A 72 -12.93 0.80 0.57
CA ASP A 72 -13.96 0.71 1.62
C ASP A 72 -14.92 -0.46 1.36
N ASN A 73 -14.83 -1.47 2.19
CA ASN A 73 -15.70 -2.65 2.14
C ASN A 73 -15.75 -3.33 0.75
N ILE A 74 -14.58 -3.50 0.10
CA ILE A 74 -14.47 -4.16 -1.20
C ILE A 74 -14.81 -5.65 -1.03
N PRO A 75 -15.83 -6.18 -1.74
CA PRO A 75 -16.19 -7.59 -1.64
C PRO A 75 -15.12 -8.50 -2.24
N ARG A 76 -14.92 -9.66 -1.61
CA ARG A 76 -14.13 -10.73 -2.20
C ARG A 76 -14.85 -11.35 -3.39
N TYR A 77 -14.11 -11.63 -4.45
CA TYR A 77 -14.65 -12.40 -5.58
C TYR A 77 -15.12 -13.78 -5.12
N ARG A 78 -16.26 -14.25 -5.59
CA ARG A 78 -16.97 -15.49 -5.18
C ARG A 78 -17.47 -15.55 -3.74
N TYR A 79 -17.03 -14.66 -2.83
CA TYR A 79 -17.45 -14.64 -1.43
C TYR A 79 -17.78 -13.20 -1.00
N PRO A 80 -18.88 -12.61 -1.52
CA PRO A 80 -19.17 -11.16 -1.35
C PRO A 80 -19.52 -10.75 0.08
N SER A 81 -19.80 -11.70 0.96
CA SER A 81 -19.96 -11.45 2.40
C SER A 81 -18.62 -11.07 3.07
N ILE A 82 -17.52 -11.56 2.52
CA ILE A 82 -16.16 -11.20 2.94
C ILE A 82 -15.79 -9.86 2.31
N LYS A 83 -15.37 -8.90 3.13
CA LYS A 83 -15.06 -7.55 2.67
C LYS A 83 -13.71 -7.11 3.19
N PHE A 84 -12.94 -6.45 2.33
CA PHE A 84 -11.66 -5.82 2.65
C PHE A 84 -11.84 -4.33 2.91
N LYS A 85 -11.11 -3.79 3.87
CA LYS A 85 -11.06 -2.36 4.13
C LYS A 85 -9.64 -1.95 4.51
N TYR A 86 -9.07 -1.07 3.71
CA TYR A 86 -7.74 -0.51 3.93
C TYR A 86 -7.57 0.81 3.20
N GLN A 87 -6.56 1.56 3.59
CA GLN A 87 -6.22 2.84 2.97
C GLN A 87 -4.72 2.89 2.71
N VAL A 88 -4.34 3.47 1.58
CA VAL A 88 -2.96 3.75 1.21
C VAL A 88 -2.78 5.26 1.07
N ILE A 89 -1.75 5.78 1.70
CA ILE A 89 -1.31 7.16 1.55
C ILE A 89 0.11 7.11 0.97
N ILE A 90 0.30 7.71 -0.18
CA ILE A 90 1.62 7.90 -0.79
C ILE A 90 1.96 9.37 -0.66
N ALA A 91 3.01 9.69 0.07
CA ALA A 91 3.42 11.05 0.35
C ALA A 91 4.87 11.28 -0.11
N THR A 92 5.14 12.43 -0.71
CA THR A 92 6.45 12.79 -1.22
C THR A 92 6.85 14.20 -0.83
N ASP A 93 8.16 14.40 -0.65
CA ASP A 93 8.83 15.70 -0.60
C ASP A 93 9.68 15.95 -1.86
N TYR A 94 9.42 15.16 -2.93
CA TYR A 94 10.17 15.10 -4.20
C TYR A 94 11.58 14.51 -4.10
N THR A 95 12.10 14.27 -2.90
CA THR A 95 13.38 13.59 -2.66
C THR A 95 13.13 12.17 -2.16
N SER A 96 12.21 12.04 -1.25
CA SER A 96 11.79 10.78 -0.64
C SER A 96 10.29 10.58 -0.83
N THR A 97 9.88 9.31 -0.95
CA THR A 97 8.47 8.92 -1.04
C THR A 97 8.19 7.81 -0.04
N TYR A 98 7.15 8.00 0.73
CA TYR A 98 6.70 7.02 1.73
C TYR A 98 5.29 6.53 1.40
N ALA A 99 5.05 5.25 1.68
CA ALA A 99 3.71 4.69 1.75
C ALA A 99 3.32 4.48 3.21
N ILE A 100 2.16 5.03 3.61
CA ILE A 100 1.48 4.68 4.85
C ILE A 100 0.30 3.80 4.47
N VAL A 101 0.24 2.59 5.01
CA VAL A 101 -0.88 1.66 4.77
C VAL A 101 -1.60 1.42 6.07
N ASN A 102 -2.90 1.71 6.09
CA ASN A 102 -3.79 1.46 7.21
C ASN A 102 -4.68 0.27 6.87
N TYR A 103 -4.48 -0.86 7.53
CA TYR A 103 -5.30 -2.06 7.38
C TYR A 103 -6.34 -2.14 8.49
N GLU A 104 -7.61 -2.06 8.12
CA GLU A 104 -8.74 -2.19 9.06
C GLU A 104 -9.32 -3.61 9.03
N ARG A 105 -9.51 -4.16 7.83
CA ARG A 105 -10.07 -5.49 7.64
C ARG A 105 -9.46 -6.23 6.47
N LEU A 106 -8.82 -7.35 6.77
CA LEU A 106 -8.30 -8.32 5.81
C LEU A 106 -8.76 -9.70 6.26
N ASP A 107 -9.25 -10.53 5.34
CA ASP A 107 -9.85 -11.84 5.70
C ASP A 107 -9.18 -13.02 4.98
N THR A 108 -8.19 -12.79 4.19
CA THR A 108 -7.47 -13.86 3.50
C THR A 108 -5.98 -13.53 3.39
N SER A 109 -5.18 -14.60 3.26
CA SER A 109 -3.79 -14.47 2.86
C SER A 109 -3.74 -14.11 1.37
N GLY A 110 -3.35 -12.89 1.04
CA GLY A 110 -2.93 -12.54 -0.31
C GLY A 110 -1.51 -13.04 -0.60
N ASN A 111 -1.07 -13.01 -1.85
CA ASN A 111 0.20 -13.61 -2.24
C ASN A 111 1.41 -12.67 -2.17
N ARG A 112 1.23 -11.38 -2.44
CA ARG A 112 2.31 -10.38 -2.43
C ARG A 112 1.80 -9.04 -1.94
N ILE A 113 2.52 -8.42 -1.03
CA ILE A 113 2.31 -7.05 -0.55
C ILE A 113 3.66 -6.36 -0.58
N GLY A 114 3.76 -5.25 -1.29
CA GLY A 114 5.03 -4.57 -1.44
C GLY A 114 5.04 -3.54 -2.54
N TYR A 115 6.22 -3.16 -2.98
CA TYR A 115 6.39 -2.34 -4.18
C TYR A 115 7.42 -2.94 -5.12
N GLY A 116 7.23 -2.70 -6.42
CA GLY A 116 8.09 -3.19 -7.47
C GLY A 116 8.74 -2.05 -8.24
N ASP A 117 10.02 -2.25 -8.57
CA ASP A 117 10.79 -1.39 -9.46
C ASP A 117 11.07 -2.13 -10.76
N PRO A 118 10.50 -1.68 -11.89
CA PRO A 118 10.66 -2.35 -13.18
C PRO A 118 12.07 -2.21 -13.74
N SER A 119 12.84 -1.21 -13.32
CA SER A 119 14.18 -0.93 -13.85
C SER A 119 15.18 -2.05 -13.54
N CYS A 120 14.93 -2.81 -12.49
CA CYS A 120 15.78 -3.95 -12.10
C CYS A 120 14.98 -5.23 -11.81
N HIS A 121 13.70 -5.27 -12.16
CA HIS A 121 12.80 -6.41 -11.88
C HIS A 121 12.78 -6.81 -10.40
N ALA A 122 13.00 -5.84 -9.50
CA ALA A 122 13.03 -6.07 -8.07
C ALA A 122 11.66 -5.79 -7.45
N PHE A 123 11.31 -6.62 -6.45
CA PHE A 123 10.10 -6.43 -5.64
C PHE A 123 10.47 -6.48 -4.16
N GLN A 124 10.19 -5.39 -3.44
CA GLN A 124 10.35 -5.36 -2.00
C GLN A 124 9.05 -5.80 -1.31
N ASN A 125 9.12 -6.92 -0.61
CA ASN A 125 7.99 -7.41 0.16
C ASN A 125 7.84 -6.66 1.48
N PHE A 126 6.63 -6.15 1.76
CA PHE A 126 6.28 -5.48 3.02
C PHE A 126 5.92 -6.45 4.15
N THR A 127 5.71 -7.72 3.83
CA THR A 127 5.29 -8.73 4.81
C THR A 127 6.46 -9.49 5.45
N SER A 128 7.67 -8.96 5.39
CA SER A 128 8.83 -9.57 6.03
C SER A 128 8.54 -9.79 7.53
N GLY A 129 8.50 -11.05 7.95
CA GLY A 129 8.19 -11.43 9.35
C GLY A 129 6.70 -11.65 9.68
N VAL A 130 5.78 -11.43 8.75
CA VAL A 130 4.34 -11.70 8.94
C VAL A 130 3.98 -13.05 8.31
N ARG A 131 3.51 -14.00 9.10
CA ARG A 131 3.16 -15.35 8.61
C ARG A 131 1.86 -15.38 7.80
N ASN A 132 0.93 -14.52 8.18
CA ASN A 132 -0.37 -14.40 7.52
C ASN A 132 -0.70 -12.92 7.34
N GLN A 133 -1.09 -12.52 6.15
CA GLN A 133 -1.39 -11.11 5.84
C GLN A 133 -2.58 -10.55 6.62
N THR A 134 -3.49 -11.38 7.14
CA THR A 134 -4.55 -10.93 8.06
C THR A 134 -3.97 -10.36 9.35
N GLU A 135 -2.75 -10.76 9.73
CA GLU A 135 -2.05 -10.22 10.90
C GLU A 135 -1.66 -8.75 10.73
N LEU A 136 -1.58 -8.23 9.48
CA LEU A 136 -1.29 -6.82 9.22
C LEU A 136 -2.31 -5.87 9.87
N THR A 137 -3.53 -6.32 10.12
CA THR A 137 -4.53 -5.55 10.87
C THR A 137 -4.20 -5.41 12.36
N LYS A 138 -3.32 -6.27 12.90
CA LYS A 138 -2.95 -6.34 14.31
C LYS A 138 -1.50 -5.99 14.57
N THR A 139 -0.65 -6.12 13.55
CA THR A 139 0.77 -5.79 13.59
C THR A 139 1.04 -4.37 13.13
N SER A 140 2.26 -3.90 13.35
CA SER A 140 2.72 -2.58 12.92
C SER A 140 4.24 -2.53 12.95
N ASN A 141 4.84 -1.74 12.08
CA ASN A 141 6.26 -1.38 12.19
C ASN A 141 6.49 -0.03 12.88
N ILE A 142 5.42 0.59 13.41
CA ILE A 142 5.47 1.89 14.09
C ILE A 142 4.76 1.88 15.46
N GLY A 143 4.37 0.72 15.97
CA GLY A 143 3.69 0.58 17.27
C GLY A 143 2.18 0.88 17.25
N ILE A 144 1.57 1.17 16.10
CA ILE A 144 0.13 1.42 15.96
C ILE A 144 -0.49 0.25 15.18
N PRO A 145 -1.26 -0.66 15.82
CA PRO A 145 -1.83 -1.82 15.15
C PRO A 145 -2.59 -1.45 13.87
N GLY A 146 -2.36 -2.22 12.80
CA GLY A 146 -2.96 -1.99 11.49
C GLY A 146 -2.29 -0.91 10.64
N ARG A 147 -1.33 -0.15 11.20
CA ARG A 147 -0.61 0.91 10.47
C ARG A 147 0.83 0.50 10.19
N HIS A 148 1.22 0.63 8.92
CA HIS A 148 2.56 0.32 8.44
C HIS A 148 3.08 1.45 7.57
N ILE A 149 4.37 1.80 7.72
CA ILE A 149 5.04 2.86 6.95
C ILE A 149 6.26 2.28 6.24
N TYR A 150 6.40 2.57 4.95
CA TYR A 150 7.47 2.07 4.10
C TYR A 150 8.10 3.19 3.29
N LEU A 151 9.43 3.23 3.23
CA LEU A 151 10.18 4.08 2.33
C LEU A 151 10.19 3.43 0.94
N LEU A 152 9.71 4.16 -0.08
CA LEU A 152 9.59 3.68 -1.47
C LEU A 152 10.77 4.11 -2.36
N THR A 153 11.50 5.16 -1.99
CA THR A 153 12.63 5.69 -2.76
C THR A 153 13.94 4.93 -2.58
N LYS A 154 13.92 3.87 -1.78
CA LYS A 154 15.10 3.03 -1.66
C LYS A 154 15.36 2.36 -3.01
N GLN A 155 16.52 2.64 -3.62
CA GLN A 155 16.93 1.98 -4.86
C GLN A 155 17.00 0.46 -4.61
N LEU A 156 16.03 -0.27 -5.16
CA LEU A 156 16.04 -1.73 -5.10
C LEU A 156 17.17 -2.34 -5.95
N CYS A 157 17.70 -1.53 -6.88
CA CYS A 157 18.64 -1.96 -7.91
C CYS A 157 20.11 -1.96 -7.48
N ASN A 158 20.46 -1.42 -6.31
CA ASN A 158 21.86 -1.29 -5.86
C ASN A 158 22.35 -2.39 -4.92
N SER A 159 21.64 -3.49 -4.79
CA SER A 159 22.10 -4.68 -4.05
C SER A 159 22.70 -5.71 -5.01
N LYS A 160 23.87 -5.44 -5.54
CA LYS A 160 24.80 -6.45 -6.06
C LYS A 160 26.04 -6.52 -5.18
#